data_c0f9530e29c42e807d5b731a4e64ac3c
#
_entry.id   c0f9530e29c42e807d5b731a4e64ac3c
#
_cell.length_a   1.000
_cell.length_b   1.000
_cell.length_c   1.000
_cell.angle_alpha   90.00
_cell.angle_beta   90.00
_cell.angle_gamma   90.00
#
_symmetry.space_group_name_H-M   'P 1'
#
loop_
_entity.id
_entity.type
_entity.pdbx_description
1 polymer ?
#
loop_
_entity_poly.entity_id
_entity_poly.type
_entity_poly.pdbx_seq_one_letter_code
_entity_poly.pdbx_strand_id
1 'polypeptide(L)' 'MAKVRITQTRSQIGQSQRHRGTLRALGLGKIGRSAEHAESPQLAGMLRKVSHLVRVDR' A
#
# COMPACT_ATOMS: atom_id res chain seq x y z
N MET A 1 -8.42 16.25 8.44
CA MET A 1 -8.05 15.55 7.23
C MET A 1 -8.19 14.06 7.44
N ALA A 2 -8.70 13.38 6.45
CA ALA A 2 -8.94 11.95 6.57
C ALA A 2 -7.63 11.18 6.46
N LYS A 3 -7.49 10.18 7.31
CA LYS A 3 -6.39 9.23 7.24
C LYS A 3 -6.93 7.91 6.73
N VAL A 4 -6.12 7.20 5.99
CA VAL A 4 -6.48 5.88 5.50
C VAL A 4 -5.52 4.86 6.10
N ARG A 5 -6.06 3.70 6.43
CA ARG A 5 -5.26 2.56 6.89
C ARG A 5 -5.13 1.59 5.74
N ILE A 6 -3.91 1.21 5.44
CA ILE A 6 -3.60 0.32 4.34
C ILE A 6 -3.00 -0.94 4.94
N THR A 7 -3.57 -2.09 4.61
CA THR A 7 -3.08 -3.38 5.09
C THR A 7 -2.70 -4.25 3.89
N GLN A 8 -1.52 -4.80 3.91
CA GLN A 8 -1.09 -5.71 2.86
C GLN A 8 -1.77 -7.06 3.04
N THR A 9 -2.54 -7.46 2.04
CA THR A 9 -3.31 -8.71 2.10
C THR A 9 -2.69 -9.84 1.29
N ARG A 10 -1.77 -9.50 0.37
CA ARG A 10 -1.12 -10.49 -0.48
C ARG A 10 0.38 -10.27 -0.51
N SER A 11 1.12 -11.36 -0.76
CA SER A 11 2.58 -11.29 -0.85
C SER A 11 3.02 -10.51 -2.07
N GLN A 12 4.11 -9.78 -1.91
CA GLN A 12 4.77 -9.07 -3.00
C GLN A 12 5.71 -9.98 -3.79
N ILE A 13 5.87 -11.22 -3.37
CA ILE A 13 6.73 -12.18 -4.05
C ILE A 13 6.20 -12.41 -5.46
N GLY A 14 7.08 -12.26 -6.45
CA GLY A 14 6.70 -12.38 -7.86
C GLY A 14 6.23 -11.07 -8.47
N GLN A 15 6.09 -10.01 -7.69
CA GLN A 15 5.70 -8.69 -8.20
C GLN A 15 6.93 -7.94 -8.71
N SER A 16 6.69 -6.95 -9.57
CA SER A 16 7.77 -6.12 -10.10
C SER A 16 8.44 -5.32 -8.99
N GLN A 17 9.67 -4.89 -9.25
CA GLN A 17 10.40 -4.03 -8.30
C GLN A 17 9.64 -2.72 -8.02
N ARG A 18 8.92 -2.22 -9.00
CA ARG A 18 8.11 -1.00 -8.82
C ARG A 18 7.06 -1.20 -7.75
N HIS A 19 6.36 -2.33 -7.80
CA HIS A 19 5.33 -2.65 -6.79
C HIS A 19 5.96 -2.83 -5.42
N ARG A 20 7.11 -3.50 -5.35
CA ARG A 20 7.83 -3.67 -4.10
C ARG A 20 8.28 -2.33 -3.52
N GLY A 21 8.81 -1.46 -4.38
CA GLY A 21 9.23 -0.13 -3.97
C GLY A 21 8.06 0.71 -3.46
N THR A 22 6.91 0.60 -4.13
CA THR A 22 5.70 1.31 -3.70
C THR A 22 5.23 0.82 -2.34
N LEU A 23 5.22 -0.49 -2.12
CA LEU A 23 4.84 -1.06 -0.83
C LEU A 23 5.79 -0.61 0.28
N ARG A 24 7.07 -0.59 -0.01
CA ARG A 24 8.08 -0.13 0.96
C ARG A 24 7.87 1.34 1.30
N ALA A 25 7.58 2.17 0.32
CA ALA A 25 7.32 3.59 0.53
C ALA A 25 6.07 3.80 1.38
N LEU A 26 5.11 2.89 1.31
CA LEU A 26 3.90 2.92 2.12
C LEU A 26 4.12 2.36 3.53
N GLY A 27 5.31 1.84 3.81
CA GLY A 27 5.60 1.24 5.11
C GLY A 27 5.15 -0.20 5.21
N LEU A 28 4.84 -0.82 4.09
CA LEU A 28 4.42 -2.21 4.01
C LEU A 28 5.59 -3.06 3.53
N GLY A 29 5.36 -4.33 3.38
CA GLY A 29 6.40 -5.24 2.89
C GLY A 29 6.15 -6.66 3.28
N LYS A 30 5.21 -6.88 4.20
CA LYS A 30 4.83 -8.22 4.64
C LYS A 30 3.31 -8.33 4.71
N ILE A 31 2.80 -9.53 4.46
CA ILE A 31 1.37 -9.79 4.59
C ILE A 31 0.94 -9.51 6.03
N GLY A 32 -0.18 -8.84 6.17
CA GLY A 32 -0.73 -8.49 7.47
C GLY A 32 -0.20 -7.19 8.06
N ARG A 33 0.83 -6.61 7.46
CA ARG A 33 1.36 -5.34 7.92
C ARG A 33 0.44 -4.22 7.50
N SER A 34 0.19 -3.28 8.41
CA SER A 34 -0.66 -2.14 8.12
C SER A 34 0.06 -0.83 8.44
N ALA A 35 -0.35 0.23 7.78
CA ALA A 35 0.20 1.56 7.99
C ALA A 35 -0.89 2.59 7.76
N GLU A 36 -0.80 3.72 8.46
CA GLU A 36 -1.71 4.83 8.28
C GLU A 36 -1.03 5.94 7.51
N HIS A 37 -1.76 6.54 6.59
CA HIS A 37 -1.26 7.65 5.77
C HIS A 37 -2.33 8.71 5.63
N ALA A 38 -1.91 9.97 5.53
CA ALA A 38 -2.81 11.04 5.19
C ALA A 38 -3.24 10.90 3.74
N GLU A 39 -4.52 11.08 3.48
CA GLU A 39 -5.03 11.00 2.12
C GLU A 39 -4.45 12.11 1.26
N SER A 40 -3.97 11.77 0.07
CA SER A 40 -3.39 12.73 -0.86
C SER A 40 -3.46 12.17 -2.28
N PRO A 41 -3.37 13.05 -3.32
CA PRO A 41 -3.32 12.57 -4.70
C PRO A 41 -2.14 11.63 -4.96
N GLN A 42 -1.00 11.89 -4.32
CA GLN A 42 0.18 11.04 -4.42
C GLN A 42 -0.10 9.65 -3.88
N LEU A 43 -0.72 9.60 -2.70
CA LEU A 43 -1.08 8.33 -2.08
C LEU A 43 -2.06 7.55 -2.95
N ALA A 44 -3.05 8.23 -3.51
CA ALA A 44 -4.03 7.58 -4.39
C ALA A 44 -3.35 6.93 -5.60
N GLY A 45 -2.36 7.60 -6.19
CA GLY A 45 -1.59 7.06 -7.30
C GLY A 45 -0.81 5.81 -6.91
N MET A 46 -0.18 5.84 -5.73
CA MET A 46 0.57 4.70 -5.22
C MET A 46 -0.34 3.51 -4.93
N LEU A 47 -1.49 3.77 -4.31
CA LEU A 47 -2.47 2.72 -3.99
C LEU A 47 -3.00 2.05 -5.25
N ARG A 48 -3.20 2.82 -6.31
CA ARG A 48 -3.69 2.29 -7.58
C ARG A 48 -2.76 1.23 -8.14
N LYS A 49 -1.44 1.42 -7.97
CA LYS A 49 -0.44 0.48 -8.48
C LYS A 49 -0.43 -0.84 -7.72
N VAL A 50 -0.76 -0.81 -6.44
CA VAL A 50 -0.67 -1.98 -5.57
C VAL A 50 -2.03 -2.39 -5.01
N SER A 51 -3.12 -1.91 -5.58
CA SER A 51 -4.47 -2.17 -5.07
C SER A 51 -4.80 -3.65 -4.97
N HIS A 52 -4.21 -4.47 -5.83
CA HIS A 52 -4.42 -5.92 -5.81
C HIS A 52 -3.66 -6.62 -4.68
N LEU A 53 -2.79 -5.90 -3.98
CA LEU A 53 -1.97 -6.45 -2.91
C LEU A 53 -2.37 -5.92 -1.54
N VAL A 54 -3.18 -4.90 -1.48
CA VAL A 54 -3.52 -4.21 -0.24
C VAL A 54 -5.02 -4.00 -0.09
N ARG A 55 -5.43 -3.81 1.16
CA ARG A 55 -6.78 -3.40 1.49
C ARG A 55 -6.70 -1.99 2.08
N VAL A 56 -7.61 -1.14 1.65
CA VAL A 56 -7.67 0.24 2.12
C VAL A 56 -8.90 0.41 3.00
N ASP A 57 -8.69 0.84 4.23
CA ASP A 57 -9.76 1.16 5.17
C ASP A 57 -9.77 2.68 5.39
N ARG A 58 -10.91 3.27 5.19
CA ARG A 58 -11.09 4.72 5.32
C ARG A 58 -12.00 5.06 6.47
#